data_52c1bcd25a0d6c204dc431ffb80850c8
#
_entry.id   52c1bcd25a0d6c204dc431ffb80850c8
#
_cell.length_a   1.000
_cell.length_b   1.000
_cell.length_c   1.000
_cell.angle_alpha   90.00
_cell.angle_beta   90.00
_cell.angle_gamma   90.00
#
_symmetry.space_group_name_H-M   'P 1'
#
loop_
_entity.id
_entity.type
_entity.pdbx_description
1 polymer ?
#
loop_
_entity_poly.entity_id
_entity_poly.type
_entity_poly.pdbx_seq_one_letter_code
_entity_poly.pdbx_strand_id
1 'polypeptide(L)'
;MSMPSKASKRIVVKIGTNLLTGRRAFDGHILEGLVQEIVSLKQDQGMDVLIVTSGAVGCGMDALGLVKRPTALPEKQAVAAVGQARLMHYYETLFRVYGKGMTTAQILLTQADLDSRQNYLNIRNTLSTLFTMKSVVPVVNENDSTATE
;
A
#
# COMPACT_ATOMS: atom_id res chain seq x y z
N MET A 1 -4.12 -28.97 -26.36
CA MET A 1 -3.16 -29.21 -25.26
C MET A 1 -2.78 -27.86 -24.67
N SER A 2 -3.43 -27.44 -23.58
CA SER A 2 -3.07 -26.18 -22.92
C SER A 2 -1.77 -26.38 -22.17
N MET A 3 -0.74 -25.61 -22.50
CA MET A 3 0.50 -25.59 -21.72
C MET A 3 0.15 -25.26 -20.24
N PRO A 4 0.79 -25.90 -19.26
CA PRO A 4 0.62 -25.51 -17.87
C PRO A 4 1.05 -24.03 -17.75
N SER A 5 0.16 -23.20 -17.25
CA SER A 5 0.47 -21.79 -17.01
C SER A 5 1.66 -21.76 -16.04
N LYS A 6 2.78 -21.21 -16.49
CA LYS A 6 3.95 -20.99 -15.66
C LYS A 6 3.49 -20.18 -14.44
N ALA A 7 3.55 -20.78 -13.25
CA ALA A 7 3.14 -20.08 -12.03
C ALA A 7 3.84 -18.72 -11.98
N SER A 8 3.06 -17.64 -11.96
CA SER A 8 3.59 -16.29 -11.87
C SER A 8 4.40 -16.17 -10.58
N LYS A 9 5.63 -15.67 -10.68
CA LYS A 9 6.41 -15.35 -9.48
C LYS A 9 5.75 -14.22 -8.75
N ARG A 10 5.59 -14.34 -7.43
CA ARG A 10 5.00 -13.33 -6.57
C ARG A 10 6.05 -12.69 -5.69
N ILE A 11 5.99 -11.38 -5.57
CA ILE A 11 6.87 -10.60 -4.70
C ILE A 11 6.04 -9.70 -3.79
N VAL A 12 6.46 -9.60 -2.54
CA VAL A 12 5.92 -8.65 -1.56
C VAL A 12 6.95 -7.57 -1.33
N VAL A 13 6.57 -6.33 -1.61
CA VAL A 13 7.42 -5.15 -1.41
C VAL A 13 6.96 -4.43 -0.16
N LYS A 14 7.76 -4.48 0.91
CA LYS A 14 7.47 -3.76 2.15
C LYS A 14 8.12 -2.38 2.11
N ILE A 15 7.30 -1.33 2.29
CA ILE A 15 7.72 0.06 2.28
C ILE A 15 7.45 0.64 3.68
N GLY A 16 8.53 0.80 4.46
CA GLY A 16 8.45 1.30 5.83
C GLY A 16 8.31 2.82 5.89
N THR A 17 7.78 3.34 7.00
CA THR A 17 7.58 4.78 7.25
C THR A 17 8.84 5.61 7.04
N ASN A 18 9.99 5.13 7.52
CA ASN A 18 11.26 5.86 7.42
C ASN A 18 11.72 6.07 5.96
N LEU A 19 11.25 5.25 5.05
CA LEU A 19 11.56 5.38 3.64
C LEU A 19 10.71 6.47 2.98
N LEU A 20 9.46 6.59 3.42
CA LEU A 20 8.48 7.54 2.85
C LEU A 20 8.50 8.90 3.54
N THR A 21 8.90 8.93 4.79
CA THR A 21 9.07 10.18 5.54
C THR A 21 10.56 10.48 5.65
N GLY A 22 11.07 11.34 4.80
CA GLY A 22 12.41 11.90 4.97
C GLY A 22 12.54 12.59 6.34
N ARG A 23 13.65 13.28 6.60
CA ARG A 23 13.93 13.88 7.92
C ARG A 23 12.85 14.88 8.42
N ARG A 24 11.94 15.35 7.57
CA ARG A 24 10.91 16.35 7.93
C ARG A 24 9.55 16.22 7.22
N ALA A 25 9.43 15.46 6.12
CA ALA A 25 8.19 15.39 5.33
C ALA A 25 8.14 14.10 4.50
N PHE A 26 6.97 13.79 3.95
CA PHE A 26 6.78 12.71 3.00
C PHE A 26 7.62 12.93 1.73
N ASP A 27 8.46 11.96 1.36
CA ASP A 27 9.33 12.03 0.18
C ASP A 27 8.70 11.29 -1.01
N GLY A 28 8.01 12.05 -1.85
CA GLY A 28 7.38 11.53 -3.06
C GLY A 28 8.36 11.00 -4.11
N HIS A 29 9.61 11.48 -4.14
CA HIS A 29 10.61 11.04 -5.12
C HIS A 29 11.07 9.60 -4.88
N ILE A 30 11.21 9.21 -3.62
CA ILE A 30 11.53 7.82 -3.27
C ILE A 30 10.40 6.90 -3.73
N LEU A 31 9.16 7.29 -3.47
CA LEU A 31 7.99 6.51 -3.88
C LEU A 31 7.90 6.42 -5.41
N GLU A 32 8.21 7.48 -6.13
CA GLU A 32 8.25 7.49 -7.59
C GLU A 32 9.23 6.45 -8.15
N GLY A 33 10.47 6.43 -7.66
CA GLY A 33 11.46 5.44 -8.07
C GLY A 33 11.03 4.00 -7.80
N LEU A 34 10.47 3.75 -6.61
CA LEU A 34 9.94 2.42 -6.25
C LEU A 34 8.79 1.99 -7.16
N VAL A 35 7.87 2.89 -7.48
CA VAL A 35 6.75 2.59 -8.38
C VAL A 35 7.25 2.24 -9.77
N GLN A 36 8.25 2.94 -10.31
CA GLN A 36 8.83 2.63 -11.61
C GLN A 36 9.44 1.22 -11.63
N GLU A 37 10.17 0.83 -10.58
CA GLU A 37 10.72 -0.53 -10.45
C GLU A 37 9.61 -1.59 -10.36
N ILE A 38 8.56 -1.33 -9.58
CA ILE A 38 7.41 -2.24 -9.45
C ILE A 38 6.68 -2.40 -10.78
N VAL A 39 6.52 -1.32 -11.53
CA VAL A 39 5.93 -1.38 -12.89
C VAL A 39 6.76 -2.27 -13.81
N SER A 40 8.08 -2.14 -13.80
CA SER A 40 8.97 -3.02 -14.58
C SER A 40 8.85 -4.49 -14.16
N LEU A 41 8.81 -4.79 -12.87
CA LEU A 41 8.60 -6.16 -12.38
C LEU A 41 7.28 -6.77 -12.89
N LYS A 42 6.21 -5.98 -12.94
CA LYS A 42 4.92 -6.45 -13.41
C LYS A 42 4.85 -6.57 -14.93
N GLN A 43 5.28 -5.54 -15.65
CA GLN A 43 5.11 -5.45 -17.11
C GLN A 43 6.18 -6.25 -17.86
N ASP A 44 7.44 -6.13 -17.46
CA ASP A 44 8.56 -6.72 -18.20
C ASP A 44 8.84 -8.15 -17.76
N GLN A 45 8.63 -8.46 -16.46
CA GLN A 45 8.94 -9.77 -15.89
C GLN A 45 7.69 -10.62 -15.58
N GLY A 46 6.48 -10.07 -15.74
CA GLY A 46 5.23 -10.77 -15.52
C GLY A 46 5.00 -11.23 -14.07
N MET A 47 5.59 -10.52 -13.10
CA MET A 47 5.44 -10.84 -11.68
C MET A 47 4.12 -10.34 -11.10
N ASP A 48 3.56 -11.09 -10.15
CA ASP A 48 2.52 -10.59 -9.27
C ASP A 48 3.16 -9.81 -8.13
N VAL A 49 2.81 -8.54 -7.96
CA VAL A 49 3.39 -7.68 -6.92
C VAL A 49 2.32 -7.27 -5.93
N LEU A 50 2.64 -7.42 -4.64
CA LEU A 50 1.87 -6.91 -3.50
C LEU A 50 2.73 -5.86 -2.79
N ILE A 51 2.17 -4.69 -2.53
CA ILE A 51 2.81 -3.66 -1.71
C ILE A 51 2.26 -3.76 -0.30
N VAL A 52 3.14 -3.80 0.69
CA VAL A 52 2.81 -3.58 2.11
C VAL A 52 3.44 -2.25 2.49
N THR A 53 2.61 -1.27 2.72
CA THR A 53 3.05 0.12 2.98
C THR A 53 2.83 0.52 4.43
N SER A 54 3.42 1.63 4.81
CA SER A 54 3.15 2.38 6.04
C SER A 54 3.23 3.88 5.72
N GLY A 55 3.19 4.74 6.73
CA GLY A 55 3.39 6.19 6.52
C GLY A 55 2.11 7.01 6.48
N ALA A 56 0.94 6.43 6.74
CA ALA A 56 -0.32 7.17 6.79
C ALA A 56 -0.26 8.34 7.78
N VAL A 57 0.23 8.11 9.01
CA VAL A 57 0.40 9.20 9.99
C VAL A 57 1.33 10.30 9.47
N GLY A 58 2.45 9.94 8.85
CA GLY A 58 3.38 10.90 8.28
C GLY A 58 2.76 11.76 7.17
N CYS A 59 2.04 11.14 6.24
CA CYS A 59 1.27 11.84 5.21
C CYS A 59 0.19 12.75 5.80
N GLY A 60 -0.46 12.31 6.88
CA GLY A 60 -1.47 13.12 7.58
C GLY A 60 -0.87 14.32 8.30
N MET A 61 0.27 14.14 8.95
CA MET A 61 1.00 15.25 9.58
C MET A 61 1.40 16.31 8.55
N ASP A 62 1.95 15.87 7.41
CA ASP A 62 2.32 16.77 6.32
C ASP A 62 1.09 17.53 5.80
N ALA A 63 0.00 16.82 5.55
CA ALA A 63 -1.26 17.39 5.08
C ALA A 63 -1.87 18.45 6.01
N LEU A 64 -1.69 18.24 7.32
CA LEU A 64 -2.24 19.13 8.37
C LEU A 64 -1.23 20.16 8.88
N GLY A 65 -0.01 20.18 8.34
CA GLY A 65 1.06 21.08 8.79
C GLY A 65 1.52 20.82 10.23
N LEU A 66 1.41 19.56 10.72
CA LEU A 66 1.77 19.22 12.08
C LEU A 66 3.28 19.02 12.21
N VAL A 67 3.91 19.80 13.09
CA VAL A 67 5.34 19.70 13.38
C VAL A 67 5.64 18.57 14.39
N LYS A 68 4.72 18.33 15.32
CA LYS A 68 4.86 17.32 16.36
C LYS A 68 3.92 16.14 16.09
N ARG A 69 4.47 14.94 16.27
CA ARG A 69 3.67 13.71 16.15
C ARG A 69 2.64 13.66 17.30
N PRO A 70 1.36 13.36 17.00
CA PRO A 70 0.35 13.16 18.01
C PRO A 70 0.76 12.03 18.99
N THR A 71 0.43 12.20 20.26
CA THR A 71 0.69 11.19 21.30
C THR A 71 -0.59 10.49 21.72
N ALA A 72 -1.71 11.20 21.77
CA ALA A 72 -3.00 10.62 22.10
C ALA A 72 -3.53 9.72 20.98
N LEU A 73 -4.08 8.57 21.34
CA LEU A 73 -4.56 7.58 20.36
C LEU A 73 -5.61 8.15 19.40
N PRO A 74 -6.66 8.88 19.86
CA PRO A 74 -7.65 9.44 18.93
C PRO A 74 -7.05 10.43 17.92
N GLU A 75 -6.05 11.21 18.34
CA GLU A 75 -5.35 12.12 17.44
C GLU A 75 -4.52 11.38 16.38
N LYS A 76 -3.80 10.32 16.81
CA LYS A 76 -3.05 9.45 15.87
C LYS A 76 -3.98 8.85 14.82
N GLN A 77 -5.12 8.30 15.28
CA GLN A 77 -6.14 7.70 14.41
C GLN A 77 -6.71 8.71 13.41
N ALA A 78 -7.05 9.91 13.88
CA ALA A 78 -7.56 10.98 13.02
C ALA A 78 -6.53 11.44 11.98
N VAL A 79 -5.27 11.65 12.40
CA VAL A 79 -4.17 12.02 11.49
C VAL A 79 -3.89 10.91 10.48
N ALA A 80 -3.91 9.65 10.91
CA ALA A 80 -3.75 8.51 10.01
C ALA A 80 -4.87 8.43 8.97
N ALA A 81 -6.13 8.71 9.35
CA ALA A 81 -7.27 8.73 8.44
C ALA A 81 -7.09 9.79 7.32
N VAL A 82 -6.63 10.99 7.67
CA VAL A 82 -6.30 12.03 6.68
C VAL A 82 -5.14 11.58 5.78
N GLY A 83 -4.11 11.01 6.37
CA GLY A 83 -2.91 10.62 5.64
C GLY A 83 -3.11 9.40 4.76
N GLN A 84 -3.95 8.45 5.15
CA GLN A 84 -4.22 7.25 4.35
C GLN A 84 -4.83 7.60 2.99
N ALA A 85 -5.77 8.53 2.94
CA ALA A 85 -6.35 8.99 1.69
C ALA A 85 -5.29 9.63 0.76
N ARG A 86 -4.38 10.44 1.32
CA ARG A 86 -3.30 11.04 0.56
C ARG A 86 -2.26 10.03 0.09
N LEU A 87 -1.88 9.10 0.94
CA LEU A 87 -0.94 8.04 0.60
C LEU A 87 -1.45 7.22 -0.60
N MET A 88 -2.72 6.83 -0.58
CA MET A 88 -3.33 6.10 -1.69
C MET A 88 -3.42 6.95 -2.96
N HIS A 89 -3.70 8.24 -2.83
CA HIS A 89 -3.70 9.15 -3.97
C HIS A 89 -2.32 9.25 -4.64
N TYR A 90 -1.22 9.27 -3.87
CA TYR A 90 0.14 9.22 -4.41
C TYR A 90 0.38 7.92 -5.18
N TYR A 91 0.08 6.77 -4.59
CA TYR A 91 0.23 5.48 -5.27
C TYR A 91 -0.59 5.44 -6.57
N GLU A 92 -1.87 5.78 -6.51
CA GLU A 92 -2.76 5.77 -7.68
C GLU A 92 -2.24 6.67 -8.80
N THR A 93 -1.80 7.88 -8.46
CA THR A 93 -1.26 8.82 -9.43
C THR A 93 -0.01 8.29 -10.12
N LEU A 94 0.94 7.76 -9.34
CA LEU A 94 2.19 7.24 -9.87
C LEU A 94 1.98 5.98 -10.74
N PHE A 95 1.15 5.04 -10.29
CA PHE A 95 0.85 3.84 -11.08
C PHE A 95 0.10 4.16 -12.37
N ARG A 96 -0.78 5.14 -12.35
CA ARG A 96 -1.47 5.58 -13.56
C ARG A 96 -0.50 6.20 -14.58
N VAL A 97 0.46 6.99 -14.11
CA VAL A 97 1.44 7.67 -14.98
C VAL A 97 2.48 6.69 -15.50
N TYR A 98 3.17 5.98 -14.62
CA TYR A 98 4.28 5.09 -14.98
C TYR A 98 3.83 3.71 -15.42
N GLY A 99 2.71 3.23 -14.93
CA GLY A 99 2.13 1.91 -15.25
C GLY A 99 1.19 1.91 -16.46
N LYS A 100 1.11 3.00 -17.23
CA LYS A 100 0.27 3.10 -18.42
C LYS A 100 -1.20 2.71 -18.15
N GLY A 101 -1.77 3.31 -17.11
CA GLY A 101 -3.15 3.07 -16.71
C GLY A 101 -3.34 1.93 -15.71
N MET A 102 -2.29 1.45 -15.06
CA MET A 102 -2.45 0.62 -13.87
C MET A 102 -3.21 1.38 -12.79
N THR A 103 -3.99 0.65 -12.00
CA THR A 103 -4.71 1.17 -10.83
C THR A 103 -4.31 0.42 -9.57
N THR A 104 -4.59 1.02 -8.43
CA THR A 104 -4.32 0.42 -7.12
C THR A 104 -5.57 -0.15 -6.48
N ALA A 105 -5.41 -1.16 -5.63
CA ALA A 105 -6.47 -1.67 -4.78
C ALA A 105 -6.03 -1.55 -3.31
N GLN A 106 -6.73 -0.72 -2.53
CA GLN A 106 -6.45 -0.55 -1.11
C GLN A 106 -7.02 -1.70 -0.30
N ILE A 107 -6.20 -2.25 0.59
CA ILE A 107 -6.62 -3.21 1.61
C ILE A 107 -6.11 -2.71 2.96
N LEU A 108 -7.02 -2.45 3.89
CA LEU A 108 -6.70 -2.05 5.25
C LEU A 108 -6.98 -3.21 6.20
N LEU A 109 -6.01 -3.54 7.04
CA LEU A 109 -6.05 -4.67 7.95
C LEU A 109 -5.71 -4.22 9.37
N THR A 110 -6.34 -4.86 10.33
CA THR A 110 -5.93 -4.81 11.74
C THR A 110 -5.33 -6.16 12.14
N GLN A 111 -4.65 -6.20 13.29
CA GLN A 111 -4.18 -7.48 13.86
C GLN A 111 -5.36 -8.44 14.10
N ALA A 112 -6.50 -7.91 14.58
CA ALA A 112 -7.72 -8.72 14.80
C ALA A 112 -8.25 -9.35 13.50
N ASP A 113 -8.09 -8.71 12.36
CA ASP A 113 -8.47 -9.30 11.06
C ASP A 113 -7.61 -10.49 10.70
N LEU A 114 -6.31 -10.44 11.02
CA LEU A 114 -5.40 -11.55 10.76
C LEU A 114 -5.63 -12.73 11.72
N ASP A 115 -6.01 -12.45 12.96
CA ASP A 115 -6.30 -13.46 13.99
C ASP A 115 -7.66 -14.15 13.74
N SER A 116 -8.58 -13.49 13.06
CA SER A 116 -9.86 -14.05 12.67
C SER A 116 -9.72 -14.98 11.46
N ARG A 117 -9.96 -16.27 11.65
CA ARG A 117 -9.90 -17.24 10.53
C ARG A 117 -10.81 -16.84 9.36
N GLN A 118 -11.99 -16.32 9.64
CA GLN A 118 -12.94 -15.90 8.59
C GLN A 118 -12.39 -14.70 7.82
N ASN A 119 -11.91 -13.67 8.52
CA ASN A 119 -11.35 -12.48 7.90
C ASN A 119 -10.08 -12.82 7.11
N TYR A 120 -9.21 -13.64 7.68
CA TYR A 120 -8.01 -14.13 7.00
C TYR A 120 -8.34 -14.80 5.66
N LEU A 121 -9.35 -15.69 5.63
CA LEU A 121 -9.78 -16.36 4.39
C LEU A 121 -10.34 -15.35 3.38
N ASN A 122 -11.14 -14.39 3.83
CA ASN A 122 -11.68 -13.33 2.97
C ASN A 122 -10.57 -12.48 2.36
N ILE A 123 -9.60 -12.04 3.17
CA ILE A 123 -8.43 -11.27 2.73
C ILE A 123 -7.63 -12.06 1.69
N ARG A 124 -7.33 -13.32 1.98
CA ARG A 124 -6.62 -14.21 1.06
C ARG A 124 -7.34 -14.37 -0.29
N ASN A 125 -8.66 -14.56 -0.26
CA ASN A 125 -9.46 -14.69 -1.46
C ASN A 125 -9.50 -13.38 -2.28
N THR A 126 -9.63 -12.24 -1.59
CA THR A 126 -9.58 -10.92 -2.21
C THR A 126 -8.24 -10.70 -2.91
N LEU A 127 -7.12 -10.95 -2.22
CA LEU A 127 -5.79 -10.82 -2.80
C LEU A 127 -5.59 -11.76 -3.99
N SER A 128 -6.04 -13.02 -3.87
CA SER A 128 -5.95 -13.99 -4.96
C SER A 128 -6.71 -13.53 -6.20
N THR A 129 -7.89 -12.94 -6.01
CA THR A 129 -8.68 -12.35 -7.11
C THR A 129 -7.98 -11.14 -7.72
N LEU A 130 -7.44 -10.23 -6.89
CA LEU A 130 -6.72 -9.05 -7.37
C LEU A 130 -5.49 -9.43 -8.21
N PHE A 131 -4.78 -10.51 -7.88
CA PHE A 131 -3.67 -10.99 -8.68
C PHE A 131 -4.07 -11.50 -10.07
N THR A 132 -5.32 -11.87 -10.29
CA THR A 132 -5.83 -12.19 -11.63
C THR A 132 -6.06 -10.94 -12.47
N MET A 133 -6.24 -9.78 -11.84
CA MET A 133 -6.45 -8.48 -12.49
C MET A 133 -5.08 -7.85 -12.80
N LYS A 134 -4.51 -8.13 -13.96
CA LYS A 134 -3.10 -7.80 -14.28
C LYS A 134 -2.76 -6.31 -14.23
N SER A 135 -3.73 -5.43 -14.45
CA SER A 135 -3.57 -3.96 -14.35
C SER A 135 -3.72 -3.42 -12.93
N VAL A 136 -4.01 -4.27 -11.94
CA VAL A 136 -4.22 -3.85 -10.55
C VAL A 136 -3.00 -4.16 -9.71
N VAL A 137 -2.64 -3.21 -8.83
CA VAL A 137 -1.59 -3.37 -7.81
C VAL A 137 -2.23 -3.33 -6.43
N PRO A 138 -2.29 -4.45 -5.70
CA PRO A 138 -2.76 -4.44 -4.32
C PRO A 138 -1.78 -3.68 -3.41
N VAL A 139 -2.32 -2.76 -2.61
CA VAL A 139 -1.59 -1.99 -1.59
C VAL A 139 -2.23 -2.25 -0.24
N VAL A 140 -1.52 -2.95 0.62
CA VAL A 140 -1.95 -3.29 1.97
C VAL A 140 -1.33 -2.32 2.96
N ASN A 141 -2.12 -1.81 3.88
CA ASN A 141 -1.66 -1.05 5.03
C ASN A 141 -2.41 -1.46 6.29
N GLU A 142 -1.88 -1.10 7.44
CA GLU A 142 -2.62 -1.20 8.69
C GLU A 142 -3.79 -0.20 8.69
N ASN A 143 -4.91 -0.60 9.30
CA ASN A 143 -6.02 0.32 9.54
C ASN A 143 -5.77 1.15 10.79
N ASP A 144 -4.84 2.08 10.70
CA ASP A 144 -4.45 2.98 11.79
C ASP A 144 -5.62 3.84 12.32
N SER A 145 -6.71 3.97 11.57
CA SER A 145 -7.88 4.73 12.03
C SER A 145 -8.71 4.00 13.08
N THR A 146 -8.53 2.69 13.20
CA THR A 146 -9.25 1.83 14.17
C THR A 146 -8.34 0.94 15.00
N ALA A 147 -7.05 0.88 14.69
CA ALA A 147 -6.06 0.14 15.46
C ALA A 147 -5.91 0.72 16.86
N THR A 148 -5.67 -0.15 17.84
CA THR A 148 -5.57 0.21 19.29
C THR A 148 -4.13 0.20 19.80
N GLU A 149 -3.15 -0.08 18.96
CA GLU A 149 -1.73 -0.12 19.30
C GLU A 149 -0.94 1.11 18.87
#